data_1db262b9ea242cbd7a56c08f4645d242
#
_entry.id   1db262b9ea242cbd7a56c08f4645d242
#
_cell.length_a   1.000
_cell.length_b   1.000
_cell.length_c   1.000
_cell.angle_alpha   90.00
_cell.angle_beta   90.00
_cell.angle_gamma   90.00
#
_symmetry.space_group_name_H-M   'P 1'
#
loop_
_entity.id
_entity.type
_entity.pdbx_description
1 polymer ?
#
loop_
_entity_poly.entity_id
_entity_poly.type
_entity_poly.pdbx_seq_one_letter_code
_entity_poly.pdbx_strand_id
1 'polypeptide(L)'
;MPRATSHLPSRRDWLAWAGTTAMAPWLPGCGGSNNPGPQLPATMAWGRHEIRQAMQASRARAASIALLQGERLVWQEAFGVLDDSSRAPATPDTRFNVGSVSKVLAALAVMVLVDRQLVELDAPVVRYLPQFAMLSPGYREITVRHLLSHASGLPGTYTRHLFAFAPQSGYAAELETALADVHLKHAPGAMAVYCNDGFTLVERIVLAVTGQAYPAFVQSAILNPLGMARSGYTLQPLPAGSFAHGYIGDARQGQEFVMGYATGGLCTTPGDMMKLAALLMRGGELDGQRVVSKAAVAEMGRTQNHGMRLKHLTPDWHWGLGWDSTQHPGLEAAGFVAWQKSGSTMFYASDFYVLPQAGLALLITGSAPGFKPGPVAEGILLRALQETGQLRALPPKVSMAPPALATISSSAVDALLGIYGCSAQPIKATSPDSQQVDLSTWSAKAKGWEPLCAGLRLRSDGWWWSDAQPRIQYRWEQAEGSRYLLAREPAAAGHYGVATPVAQQMPRAPAPLPPQWSARLGSTWLLANEAPTSIPLAMGVGAASLQELPDLPGYLFWDDSQFLRPMSADRAGMAVQVPHNAGRDLVELVVHTQDKEEWMHAAGWVYRRHD
;
A
#
# COMPACT_ATOMS: atom_id res chain seq x y z
N MET A 1 54.93 -30.53 -33.80
CA MET A 1 56.25 -30.41 -33.12
C MET A 1 56.55 -28.95 -32.91
N PRO A 2 57.09 -28.46 -31.79
CA PRO A 2 57.10 -29.05 -30.43
C PRO A 2 56.30 -28.20 -29.42
N ARG A 3 56.04 -28.80 -28.25
CA ARG A 3 55.41 -28.21 -27.06
C ARG A 3 56.35 -27.21 -26.34
N ALA A 4 55.81 -26.09 -25.88
CA ALA A 4 56.47 -25.24 -24.87
C ALA A 4 55.67 -25.28 -23.58
N THR A 5 56.28 -25.80 -22.54
CA THR A 5 55.86 -25.85 -21.14
C THR A 5 56.19 -24.51 -20.49
N SER A 6 55.21 -23.84 -19.88
CA SER A 6 55.44 -22.69 -18.99
C SER A 6 55.23 -23.07 -17.53
N HIS A 7 56.27 -22.97 -16.73
CA HIS A 7 56.27 -23.13 -15.28
C HIS A 7 55.62 -21.95 -14.58
N LEU A 8 54.71 -22.23 -13.63
CA LEU A 8 54.22 -21.29 -12.64
C LEU A 8 55.20 -21.21 -11.45
N PRO A 9 55.50 -20.02 -10.91
CA PRO A 9 56.36 -19.90 -9.70
C PRO A 9 55.54 -20.12 -8.43
N SER A 10 56.22 -20.71 -7.42
CA SER A 10 55.67 -21.13 -6.14
C SER A 10 55.62 -20.01 -5.10
N ARG A 11 54.82 -20.23 -4.08
CA ARG A 11 54.42 -19.39 -2.94
C ARG A 11 55.55 -18.98 -1.96
N ARG A 12 56.81 -18.78 -2.37
CA ARG A 12 57.92 -18.59 -1.39
C ARG A 12 58.85 -17.38 -1.53
N ASP A 13 58.58 -16.40 -2.38
CA ASP A 13 59.55 -15.31 -2.63
C ASP A 13 59.01 -13.89 -2.34
N TRP A 14 58.36 -13.69 -1.20
CA TRP A 14 58.01 -12.33 -0.69
C TRP A 14 58.35 -12.20 0.81
N LEU A 15 59.60 -12.24 1.15
CA LEU A 15 60.13 -11.72 2.44
C LEU A 15 61.60 -11.28 2.22
N ALA A 16 61.80 -10.00 2.15
CA ALA A 16 62.99 -9.24 2.56
C ALA A 16 63.14 -7.95 1.73
N TRP A 17 62.72 -6.84 2.30
CA TRP A 17 63.44 -5.56 2.21
C TRP A 17 63.00 -4.68 3.39
N ALA A 18 63.81 -4.71 4.45
CA ALA A 18 63.77 -3.74 5.53
C ALA A 18 64.81 -2.65 5.18
N GLY A 19 64.31 -1.44 5.00
CA GLY A 19 65.10 -0.23 4.80
C GLY A 19 64.69 0.82 5.83
N THR A 20 65.55 1.10 6.78
CA THR A 20 65.48 2.16 7.80
C THR A 20 65.55 3.53 7.18
N THR A 21 64.57 4.44 7.47
CA THR A 21 64.74 5.88 7.35
C THR A 21 64.05 6.64 8.48
N ALA A 22 64.69 7.70 8.90
CA ALA A 22 64.62 8.45 10.13
C ALA A 22 63.26 9.09 10.45
N MET A 23 62.97 9.17 11.76
CA MET A 23 61.87 9.94 12.38
C MET A 23 62.10 11.46 12.20
N ALA A 24 61.09 12.16 11.69
CA ALA A 24 60.87 13.58 11.94
C ALA A 24 59.59 13.74 12.78
N PRO A 25 59.56 14.64 13.79
CA PRO A 25 58.39 14.78 14.67
C PRO A 25 57.29 15.56 13.94
N TRP A 26 56.13 14.95 13.76
CA TRP A 26 54.93 15.62 13.33
C TRP A 26 54.23 16.26 14.54
N LEU A 27 53.98 17.56 14.44
CA LEU A 27 53.14 18.32 15.34
C LEU A 27 51.68 17.78 15.27
N PRO A 28 50.95 17.79 16.40
CA PRO A 28 49.56 17.34 16.39
C PRO A 28 48.69 18.37 15.65
N GLY A 29 48.25 18.02 14.46
CA GLY A 29 47.19 18.69 13.75
C GLY A 29 45.86 18.48 14.49
N CYS A 30 45.05 19.52 14.58
CA CYS A 30 43.74 19.61 15.20
C CYS A 30 42.88 18.34 14.96
N GLY A 31 42.58 17.65 16.04
CA GLY A 31 41.71 16.49 16.03
C GLY A 31 40.29 16.86 15.61
N GLY A 32 39.87 16.42 14.45
CA GLY A 32 38.46 16.24 14.17
C GLY A 32 37.91 15.26 15.20
N SER A 33 36.96 15.66 16.01
CA SER A 33 36.29 14.81 16.99
C SER A 33 35.57 13.69 16.22
N ASN A 34 36.20 12.53 16.13
CA ASN A 34 35.52 11.26 15.83
C ASN A 34 34.64 10.91 17.05
N ASN A 35 33.60 11.69 17.28
CA ASN A 35 32.52 11.28 18.16
C ASN A 35 31.73 10.23 17.39
N PRO A 36 31.75 8.94 17.73
CA PRO A 36 30.84 7.99 17.14
C PRO A 36 29.44 8.52 17.49
N GLY A 37 28.71 9.07 16.49
CA GLY A 37 27.38 9.61 16.73
C GLY A 37 26.53 8.59 17.48
N PRO A 38 25.40 9.00 18.07
CA PRO A 38 24.67 8.17 19.01
C PRO A 38 24.40 6.79 18.42
N GLN A 39 24.96 5.79 19.07
CA GLN A 39 24.55 4.40 18.87
C GLN A 39 23.15 4.29 19.48
N LEU A 40 22.25 3.53 18.83
CA LEU A 40 20.87 3.33 19.28
C LEU A 40 20.67 1.90 19.85
N PRO A 41 21.47 1.46 20.87
CA PRO A 41 21.47 0.08 21.33
C PRO A 41 20.13 -0.33 21.95
N ALA A 42 19.46 0.54 22.69
CA ALA A 42 18.17 0.24 23.30
C ALA A 42 17.07 0.14 22.24
N THR A 43 17.03 1.07 21.28
CA THR A 43 16.15 1.04 20.13
C THR A 43 16.33 -0.24 19.32
N MET A 44 17.58 -0.61 19.00
CA MET A 44 17.90 -1.81 18.22
C MET A 44 17.54 -3.09 18.98
N ALA A 45 17.80 -3.16 20.28
CA ALA A 45 17.45 -4.33 21.09
C ALA A 45 15.93 -4.56 21.11
N TRP A 46 15.16 -3.49 21.35
CA TRP A 46 13.70 -3.54 21.31
C TRP A 46 13.20 -3.90 19.91
N GLY A 47 13.71 -3.25 18.88
CA GLY A 47 13.30 -3.48 17.49
C GLY A 47 13.55 -4.93 17.03
N ARG A 48 14.70 -5.54 17.39
CA ARG A 48 15.00 -6.96 17.13
C ARG A 48 13.97 -7.88 17.77
N HIS A 49 13.53 -7.57 18.99
CA HIS A 49 12.50 -8.33 19.67
C HIS A 49 11.17 -8.27 18.90
N GLU A 50 10.69 -7.07 18.60
CA GLU A 50 9.39 -6.86 17.92
C GLU A 50 9.38 -7.43 16.49
N ILE A 51 10.49 -7.29 15.74
CA ILE A 51 10.59 -7.88 14.40
C ILE A 51 10.43 -9.40 14.48
N ARG A 52 11.09 -10.07 15.43
CA ARG A 52 10.97 -11.52 15.60
C ARG A 52 9.55 -11.92 15.98
N GLN A 53 8.88 -11.16 16.86
CA GLN A 53 7.49 -11.38 17.22
C GLN A 53 6.56 -11.24 16.01
N ALA A 54 6.73 -10.18 15.21
CA ALA A 54 5.97 -9.95 13.99
C ALA A 54 6.19 -11.05 12.94
N MET A 55 7.43 -11.52 12.80
CA MET A 55 7.76 -12.66 11.93
C MET A 55 7.06 -13.95 12.39
N GLN A 56 7.11 -14.23 13.68
CA GLN A 56 6.45 -15.40 14.26
C GLN A 56 4.93 -15.36 14.06
N ALA A 57 4.31 -14.21 14.36
CA ALA A 57 2.87 -14.02 14.23
C ALA A 57 2.37 -14.16 12.78
N SER A 58 3.18 -13.72 11.81
CA SER A 58 2.85 -13.75 10.37
C SER A 58 3.39 -14.97 9.63
N ARG A 59 4.21 -15.81 10.28
CA ARG A 59 4.98 -16.89 9.65
C ARG A 59 5.95 -16.38 8.56
N ALA A 60 6.41 -15.13 8.64
CA ALA A 60 7.41 -14.61 7.71
C ALA A 60 8.74 -15.34 7.89
N ARG A 61 9.31 -15.88 6.79
CA ARG A 61 10.60 -16.60 6.83
C ARG A 61 11.79 -15.65 6.86
N ALA A 62 11.63 -14.47 6.24
CA ALA A 62 12.64 -13.43 6.22
C ALA A 62 12.03 -12.07 6.53
N ALA A 63 12.80 -11.22 7.19
CA ALA A 63 12.55 -9.79 7.33
C ALA A 63 13.87 -9.02 7.22
N SER A 64 13.79 -7.74 6.89
CA SER A 64 14.94 -6.85 6.81
C SER A 64 14.56 -5.44 7.21
N ILE A 65 15.52 -4.71 7.81
CA ILE A 65 15.36 -3.33 8.28
C ILE A 65 16.61 -2.51 7.93
N ALA A 66 16.38 -1.23 7.64
CA ALA A 66 17.42 -0.22 7.69
C ALA A 66 16.89 1.05 8.37
N LEU A 67 17.70 1.65 9.24
CA LEU A 67 17.43 2.91 9.94
C LEU A 67 18.56 3.90 9.63
N LEU A 68 18.17 5.05 9.10
CA LEU A 68 19.05 6.17 8.80
C LEU A 68 18.89 7.25 9.86
N GLN A 69 19.99 7.84 10.31
CA GLN A 69 20.04 9.03 11.16
C GLN A 69 20.98 10.07 10.55
N GLY A 70 20.44 11.21 10.17
CA GLY A 70 21.17 12.19 9.36
C GLY A 70 21.63 11.56 8.05
N GLU A 71 22.96 11.43 7.90
CA GLU A 71 23.58 10.79 6.72
C GLU A 71 24.09 9.38 7.01
N ARG A 72 23.94 8.90 8.25
CA ARG A 72 24.51 7.62 8.69
C ARG A 72 23.46 6.54 8.71
N LEU A 73 23.75 5.44 8.06
CA LEU A 73 23.05 4.18 8.26
C LEU A 73 23.45 3.62 9.63
N VAL A 74 22.56 3.82 10.64
CA VAL A 74 22.86 3.45 12.04
C VAL A 74 22.47 2.03 12.38
N TRP A 75 21.52 1.45 11.60
CA TRP A 75 21.12 0.06 11.74
C TRP A 75 20.73 -0.51 10.38
N GLN A 76 21.33 -1.64 10.04
CA GLN A 76 20.94 -2.46 8.89
C GLN A 76 21.08 -3.93 9.30
N GLU A 77 19.98 -4.67 9.22
CA GLU A 77 19.94 -6.06 9.67
C GLU A 77 18.89 -6.86 8.91
N ALA A 78 19.16 -8.15 8.73
CA ALA A 78 18.18 -9.09 8.17
C ALA A 78 17.98 -10.25 9.13
N PHE A 79 16.81 -10.86 9.09
CA PHE A 79 16.35 -11.88 10.01
C PHE A 79 15.81 -13.08 9.23
N GLY A 80 16.06 -14.28 9.75
CA GLY A 80 15.52 -15.52 9.23
C GLY A 80 16.27 -16.06 8.01
N VAL A 81 15.56 -16.74 7.12
CA VAL A 81 16.11 -17.48 5.99
C VAL A 81 15.38 -17.13 4.69
N LEU A 82 16.05 -17.29 3.56
CA LEU A 82 15.46 -17.01 2.24
C LEU A 82 14.32 -17.98 1.93
N ASP A 83 14.48 -19.23 2.31
CA ASP A 83 13.47 -20.28 2.22
C ASP A 83 13.77 -21.45 3.18
N ASP A 84 12.73 -22.26 3.47
CA ASP A 84 12.82 -23.37 4.41
C ASP A 84 13.67 -24.54 3.88
N SER A 85 13.84 -24.68 2.57
CA SER A 85 14.58 -25.80 1.97
C SER A 85 16.08 -25.56 1.95
N SER A 86 16.52 -24.39 1.50
CA SER A 86 17.95 -24.06 1.47
C SER A 86 18.47 -23.63 2.84
N ARG A 87 17.59 -23.08 3.70
CA ARG A 87 17.92 -22.43 4.97
C ARG A 87 19.04 -21.39 4.87
N ALA A 88 19.28 -20.88 3.65
CA ALA A 88 20.23 -19.82 3.41
C ALA A 88 19.80 -18.59 4.22
N PRO A 89 20.69 -17.97 5.00
CA PRO A 89 20.32 -16.83 5.83
C PRO A 89 19.92 -15.62 4.98
N ALA A 90 18.88 -14.90 5.38
CA ALA A 90 18.62 -13.58 4.86
C ALA A 90 19.78 -12.63 5.26
N THR A 91 20.18 -11.76 4.34
CA THR A 91 21.24 -10.79 4.53
C THR A 91 20.72 -9.37 4.25
N PRO A 92 21.43 -8.32 4.64
CA PRO A 92 21.08 -6.95 4.25
C PRO A 92 20.95 -6.72 2.74
N ASP A 93 21.58 -7.59 1.93
CA ASP A 93 21.50 -7.58 0.46
C ASP A 93 20.31 -8.38 -0.10
N THR A 94 19.56 -9.07 0.74
CA THR A 94 18.35 -9.79 0.32
C THR A 94 17.29 -8.82 -0.17
N ARG A 95 16.78 -9.07 -1.37
CA ARG A 95 15.76 -8.22 -2.01
C ARG A 95 14.36 -8.67 -1.63
N PHE A 96 13.46 -7.68 -1.55
CA PHE A 96 12.04 -7.85 -1.31
C PHE A 96 11.25 -7.00 -2.30
N ASN A 97 10.10 -7.48 -2.77
CA ASN A 97 9.13 -6.62 -3.40
C ASN A 97 8.49 -5.75 -2.32
N VAL A 98 8.64 -4.43 -2.43
CA VAL A 98 8.13 -3.50 -1.41
C VAL A 98 6.71 -3.01 -1.70
N GLY A 99 6.08 -3.57 -2.72
CA GLY A 99 4.70 -3.24 -3.08
C GLY A 99 4.51 -1.74 -3.27
N SER A 100 3.46 -1.20 -2.71
CA SER A 100 3.05 0.19 -2.90
C SER A 100 4.05 1.24 -2.38
N VAL A 101 5.13 0.88 -1.70
CA VAL A 101 6.26 1.80 -1.46
C VAL A 101 6.84 2.30 -2.78
N SER A 102 6.69 1.55 -3.88
CA SER A 102 7.01 1.95 -5.26
C SER A 102 6.39 3.28 -5.68
N LYS A 103 5.24 3.64 -5.11
CA LYS A 103 4.52 4.89 -5.44
C LYS A 103 5.31 6.15 -5.07
N VAL A 104 6.20 6.06 -4.08
CA VAL A 104 7.12 7.16 -3.73
C VAL A 104 8.10 7.41 -4.87
N LEU A 105 8.65 6.34 -5.49
CA LEU A 105 9.51 6.47 -6.67
C LEU A 105 8.72 6.96 -7.88
N ALA A 106 7.47 6.54 -8.04
CA ALA A 106 6.61 7.02 -9.12
C ALA A 106 6.34 8.52 -9.02
N ALA A 107 6.04 9.00 -7.82
CA ALA A 107 5.89 10.43 -7.58
C ALA A 107 7.20 11.18 -7.84
N LEU A 108 8.33 10.67 -7.34
CA LEU A 108 9.65 11.27 -7.61
C LEU A 108 9.96 11.29 -9.12
N ALA A 109 9.65 10.22 -9.85
CA ALA A 109 9.84 10.16 -11.30
C ALA A 109 9.03 11.26 -12.02
N VAL A 110 7.78 11.46 -11.63
CA VAL A 110 6.95 12.56 -12.16
C VAL A 110 7.55 13.92 -11.77
N MET A 111 8.03 14.09 -10.53
CA MET A 111 8.64 15.36 -10.10
C MET A 111 9.93 15.66 -10.84
N VAL A 112 10.72 14.66 -11.24
CA VAL A 112 11.87 14.83 -12.16
C VAL A 112 11.40 15.35 -13.52
N LEU A 113 10.27 14.86 -14.03
CA LEU A 113 9.69 15.35 -15.30
C LEU A 113 9.12 16.76 -15.16
N VAL A 114 8.57 17.11 -13.99
CA VAL A 114 8.11 18.48 -13.68
C VAL A 114 9.29 19.45 -13.69
N ASP A 115 10.39 19.12 -13.03
CA ASP A 115 11.60 19.95 -13.04
C ASP A 115 12.18 20.11 -14.45
N ARG A 116 12.04 19.10 -15.32
CA ARG A 116 12.42 19.15 -16.72
C ARG A 116 11.40 19.86 -17.62
N GLN A 117 10.31 20.37 -17.06
CA GLN A 117 9.19 21.03 -17.76
C GLN A 117 8.51 20.13 -18.83
N LEU A 118 8.58 18.83 -18.67
CA LEU A 118 7.92 17.84 -19.52
C LEU A 118 6.51 17.49 -19.04
N VAL A 119 6.25 17.67 -17.75
CA VAL A 119 4.96 17.40 -17.09
C VAL A 119 4.60 18.56 -16.18
N GLU A 120 3.32 18.91 -16.14
CA GLU A 120 2.73 19.85 -15.18
C GLU A 120 1.77 19.05 -14.27
N LEU A 121 1.90 19.18 -12.95
CA LEU A 121 1.09 18.42 -11.99
C LEU A 121 -0.42 18.65 -12.17
N ASP A 122 -0.81 19.88 -12.46
CA ASP A 122 -2.21 20.29 -12.56
C ASP A 122 -2.76 20.24 -13.99
N ALA A 123 -1.95 19.78 -14.94
CA ALA A 123 -2.43 19.53 -16.29
C ALA A 123 -3.27 18.24 -16.35
N PRO A 124 -4.33 18.22 -17.17
CA PRO A 124 -5.14 17.02 -17.36
C PRO A 124 -4.33 15.90 -18.03
N VAL A 125 -4.57 14.67 -17.58
CA VAL A 125 -3.92 13.44 -18.10
C VAL A 125 -4.06 13.31 -19.62
N VAL A 126 -5.21 13.67 -20.17
CA VAL A 126 -5.47 13.62 -21.62
C VAL A 126 -4.52 14.50 -22.46
N ARG A 127 -3.83 15.47 -21.85
CA ARG A 127 -2.78 16.23 -22.52
C ARG A 127 -1.57 15.36 -22.89
N TYR A 128 -1.26 14.37 -22.06
CA TYR A 128 -0.13 13.45 -22.24
C TYR A 128 -0.55 12.13 -22.86
N LEU A 129 -1.80 11.71 -22.61
CA LEU A 129 -2.41 10.48 -23.11
C LEU A 129 -3.68 10.83 -23.92
N PRO A 130 -3.56 11.32 -25.15
CA PRO A 130 -4.72 11.81 -25.93
C PRO A 130 -5.70 10.70 -26.31
N GLN A 131 -5.30 9.43 -26.25
CA GLN A 131 -6.16 8.27 -26.50
C GLN A 131 -6.89 7.78 -25.24
N PHE A 132 -6.48 8.25 -24.06
CA PHE A 132 -7.12 7.88 -22.80
C PHE A 132 -8.57 8.35 -22.78
N ALA A 133 -9.49 7.43 -22.51
CA ALA A 133 -10.92 7.69 -22.47
C ALA A 133 -11.61 6.89 -21.35
N MET A 134 -12.76 7.36 -20.90
CA MET A 134 -13.69 6.66 -20.01
C MET A 134 -15.13 7.01 -20.35
N LEU A 135 -16.10 6.24 -19.83
CA LEU A 135 -17.52 6.51 -20.06
C LEU A 135 -18.00 7.79 -19.34
N SER A 136 -17.46 8.10 -18.18
CA SER A 136 -17.78 9.34 -17.45
C SER A 136 -17.05 10.54 -18.06
N PRO A 137 -17.71 11.57 -18.60
CA PRO A 137 -17.05 12.70 -19.27
C PRO A 137 -16.00 13.44 -18.40
N GLY A 138 -16.18 13.41 -17.08
CA GLY A 138 -15.26 14.01 -16.10
C GLY A 138 -13.84 13.45 -16.11
N TYR A 139 -13.57 12.35 -16.83
CA TYR A 139 -12.20 11.83 -16.95
C TYR A 139 -11.22 12.86 -17.55
N ARG A 140 -11.72 13.80 -18.35
CA ARG A 140 -10.92 14.88 -18.94
C ARG A 140 -10.37 15.87 -17.91
N GLU A 141 -10.92 15.86 -16.69
CA GLU A 141 -10.53 16.72 -15.58
C GLU A 141 -9.52 16.03 -14.64
N ILE A 142 -9.21 14.74 -14.88
CA ILE A 142 -8.19 14.05 -14.10
C ILE A 142 -6.84 14.69 -14.38
N THR A 143 -6.21 15.25 -13.35
CA THR A 143 -4.85 15.81 -13.44
C THR A 143 -3.80 14.78 -13.02
N VAL A 144 -2.54 15.03 -13.36
CA VAL A 144 -1.40 14.23 -12.89
C VAL A 144 -1.34 14.22 -11.35
N ARG A 145 -1.62 15.36 -10.70
CA ARG A 145 -1.76 15.47 -9.24
C ARG A 145 -2.81 14.51 -8.70
N HIS A 146 -3.96 14.41 -9.33
CA HIS A 146 -5.03 13.50 -8.91
C HIS A 146 -4.59 12.03 -8.95
N LEU A 147 -3.77 11.62 -9.94
CA LEU A 147 -3.20 10.28 -9.99
C LEU A 147 -2.30 10.00 -8.78
N LEU A 148 -1.39 10.93 -8.46
CA LEU A 148 -0.38 10.76 -7.42
C LEU A 148 -0.93 10.91 -5.99
N SER A 149 -2.11 11.52 -5.81
CA SER A 149 -2.74 11.78 -4.52
C SER A 149 -3.99 10.95 -4.26
N HIS A 150 -4.25 9.91 -5.08
CA HIS A 150 -5.42 9.05 -4.96
C HIS A 150 -6.78 9.76 -5.12
N ALA A 151 -6.81 10.88 -5.85
CA ALA A 151 -7.99 11.71 -6.02
C ALA A 151 -8.60 11.65 -7.43
N SER A 152 -8.19 10.70 -8.24
CA SER A 152 -8.57 10.60 -9.66
C SER A 152 -10.03 10.18 -9.90
N GLY A 153 -10.63 9.41 -8.99
CA GLY A 153 -11.93 8.79 -9.19
C GLY A 153 -11.91 7.53 -10.07
N LEU A 154 -10.75 7.06 -10.48
CA LEU A 154 -10.59 5.80 -11.22
C LEU A 154 -11.07 4.59 -10.40
N PRO A 155 -11.46 3.47 -11.03
CA PRO A 155 -12.06 2.31 -10.35
C PRO A 155 -11.25 1.74 -9.20
N GLY A 156 -9.93 1.63 -9.33
CA GLY A 156 -9.08 1.16 -8.23
C GLY A 156 -7.88 0.35 -8.68
N THR A 157 -8.07 -0.93 -8.93
CA THR A 157 -7.01 -1.85 -9.35
C THR A 157 -7.46 -2.70 -10.52
N TYR A 158 -6.79 -2.55 -11.67
CA TYR A 158 -6.86 -3.51 -12.75
C TYR A 158 -6.11 -4.78 -12.31
N THR A 159 -6.82 -5.90 -12.20
CA THR A 159 -6.32 -7.10 -11.51
C THR A 159 -5.65 -8.09 -12.44
N ARG A 160 -6.09 -8.18 -13.70
CA ARG A 160 -5.55 -9.14 -14.67
C ARG A 160 -4.06 -8.94 -14.86
N HIS A 161 -3.30 -10.03 -14.78
CA HIS A 161 -1.84 -10.05 -14.98
C HIS A 161 -1.01 -9.23 -13.98
N LEU A 162 -1.61 -8.62 -12.95
CA LEU A 162 -0.87 -7.75 -12.00
C LEU A 162 0.22 -8.52 -11.25
N PHE A 163 -0.08 -9.76 -10.82
CA PHE A 163 0.82 -10.62 -10.05
C PHE A 163 0.97 -11.98 -10.73
N ALA A 164 2.20 -12.38 -11.05
CA ALA A 164 2.47 -13.68 -11.69
C ALA A 164 3.81 -14.26 -11.26
N PHE A 165 4.02 -15.56 -11.55
CA PHE A 165 5.30 -16.26 -11.37
C PHE A 165 6.23 -16.15 -12.60
N ALA A 166 5.81 -15.42 -13.61
CA ALA A 166 6.62 -15.13 -14.79
C ALA A 166 6.34 -13.69 -15.26
N PRO A 167 7.34 -12.98 -15.81
CA PRO A 167 7.15 -11.64 -16.31
C PRO A 167 6.18 -11.63 -17.50
N GLN A 168 5.34 -10.61 -17.54
CA GLN A 168 4.40 -10.36 -18.63
C GLN A 168 4.55 -8.89 -19.09
N SER A 169 4.28 -8.62 -20.35
CA SER A 169 4.35 -7.28 -20.92
C SER A 169 2.94 -6.73 -21.18
N GLY A 170 2.84 -5.40 -21.31
CA GLY A 170 1.61 -4.76 -21.76
C GLY A 170 0.60 -4.35 -20.69
N TYR A 171 0.83 -4.70 -19.42
CA TYR A 171 -0.11 -4.44 -18.32
C TYR A 171 -0.67 -3.00 -18.28
N ALA A 172 0.21 -1.98 -18.36
CA ALA A 172 -0.24 -0.59 -18.32
C ALA A 172 -1.06 -0.17 -19.55
N ALA A 173 -0.78 -0.75 -20.72
CA ALA A 173 -1.55 -0.50 -21.94
C ALA A 173 -2.90 -1.23 -21.91
N GLU A 174 -2.94 -2.45 -21.36
CA GLU A 174 -4.20 -3.18 -21.16
C GLU A 174 -5.13 -2.42 -20.21
N LEU A 175 -4.61 -1.91 -19.09
CA LEU A 175 -5.38 -1.06 -18.18
C LEU A 175 -5.93 0.18 -18.90
N GLU A 176 -5.09 0.94 -19.62
CA GLU A 176 -5.53 2.14 -20.33
C GLU A 176 -6.68 1.82 -21.29
N THR A 177 -6.61 0.69 -22.01
CA THR A 177 -7.67 0.21 -22.90
C THR A 177 -8.94 -0.17 -22.13
N ALA A 178 -8.79 -0.89 -21.01
CA ALA A 178 -9.92 -1.35 -20.21
C ALA A 178 -10.69 -0.18 -19.56
N LEU A 179 -10.01 0.90 -19.21
CA LEU A 179 -10.64 2.09 -18.63
C LEU A 179 -11.64 2.77 -19.59
N ALA A 180 -11.52 2.57 -20.91
CA ALA A 180 -12.44 3.15 -21.89
C ALA A 180 -13.90 2.67 -21.73
N ASP A 181 -14.12 1.51 -21.14
CA ASP A 181 -15.46 0.91 -20.95
C ASP A 181 -15.93 0.90 -19.48
N VAL A 182 -15.44 1.82 -18.66
CA VAL A 182 -15.89 1.94 -17.25
C VAL A 182 -16.13 3.39 -16.85
N HIS A 183 -16.89 3.57 -15.76
CA HIS A 183 -17.20 4.87 -15.19
C HIS A 183 -16.20 5.26 -14.08
N LEU A 184 -16.11 6.57 -13.82
CA LEU A 184 -15.49 7.09 -12.61
C LEU A 184 -16.35 6.74 -11.39
N LYS A 185 -15.71 6.36 -10.28
CA LYS A 185 -16.42 6.13 -9.00
C LYS A 185 -16.79 7.40 -8.26
N HIS A 186 -16.09 8.51 -8.52
CA HIS A 186 -16.41 9.86 -8.06
C HIS A 186 -15.77 10.89 -9.00
N ALA A 187 -16.21 12.15 -8.92
CA ALA A 187 -15.59 13.23 -9.69
C ALA A 187 -14.12 13.42 -9.29
N PRO A 188 -13.22 13.70 -10.25
CA PRO A 188 -11.81 13.98 -9.97
C PRO A 188 -11.66 15.09 -8.93
N GLY A 189 -10.75 14.92 -7.97
CA GLY A 189 -10.52 15.87 -6.88
C GLY A 189 -11.60 15.91 -5.79
N ALA A 190 -12.73 15.21 -5.95
CA ALA A 190 -13.83 15.28 -4.99
C ALA A 190 -13.48 14.63 -3.64
N MET A 191 -12.81 13.51 -3.66
CA MET A 191 -12.34 12.81 -2.45
C MET A 191 -11.09 12.01 -2.74
N ALA A 192 -10.36 11.62 -1.68
CA ALA A 192 -9.22 10.73 -1.79
C ALA A 192 -9.63 9.29 -1.47
N VAL A 193 -9.50 8.42 -2.48
CA VAL A 193 -9.77 6.99 -2.39
C VAL A 193 -8.61 6.24 -3.02
N TYR A 194 -7.98 5.35 -2.26
CA TYR A 194 -6.78 4.64 -2.72
C TYR A 194 -6.98 4.03 -4.11
N CYS A 195 -6.03 4.27 -5.02
CA CYS A 195 -6.17 3.88 -6.42
C CYS A 195 -4.81 3.46 -7.01
N ASN A 196 -4.72 2.22 -7.45
CA ASN A 196 -3.54 1.67 -8.13
C ASN A 196 -3.50 2.10 -9.61
N ASP A 197 -4.66 2.14 -10.27
CA ASP A 197 -4.77 2.46 -11.70
C ASP A 197 -4.17 3.82 -12.04
N GLY A 198 -4.33 4.79 -11.12
CA GLY A 198 -3.73 6.11 -11.29
C GLY A 198 -2.20 6.06 -11.41
N PHE A 199 -1.54 5.23 -10.59
CA PHE A 199 -0.09 5.06 -10.66
C PHE A 199 0.34 4.24 -11.88
N THR A 200 -0.48 3.29 -12.33
CA THR A 200 -0.21 2.58 -13.59
C THR A 200 -0.30 3.52 -14.79
N LEU A 201 -1.21 4.51 -14.80
CA LEU A 201 -1.25 5.54 -15.85
C LEU A 201 0.00 6.44 -15.82
N VAL A 202 0.68 6.60 -14.70
CA VAL A 202 1.99 7.30 -14.64
C VAL A 202 3.01 6.61 -15.53
N GLU A 203 3.02 5.28 -15.64
CA GLU A 203 3.92 4.56 -16.55
C GLU A 203 3.69 4.96 -18.02
N ARG A 204 2.42 5.14 -18.39
CA ARG A 204 2.02 5.58 -19.73
C ARG A 204 2.43 7.03 -19.99
N ILE A 205 2.28 7.91 -18.99
CA ILE A 205 2.71 9.31 -19.09
C ILE A 205 4.23 9.38 -19.27
N VAL A 206 5.01 8.65 -18.45
CA VAL A 206 6.48 8.60 -18.58
C VAL A 206 6.89 8.16 -19.98
N LEU A 207 6.30 7.08 -20.50
CA LEU A 207 6.57 6.60 -21.86
C LEU A 207 6.22 7.66 -22.91
N ALA A 208 5.07 8.30 -22.80
CA ALA A 208 4.60 9.29 -23.76
C ALA A 208 5.52 10.53 -23.87
N VAL A 209 6.01 11.03 -22.72
CA VAL A 209 6.80 12.27 -22.69
C VAL A 209 8.31 12.04 -22.83
N THR A 210 8.82 10.81 -22.59
CA THR A 210 10.25 10.52 -22.64
C THR A 210 10.65 9.55 -23.75
N GLY A 211 9.70 8.79 -24.31
CA GLY A 211 9.96 7.66 -25.19
C GLY A 211 10.57 6.44 -24.49
N GLN A 212 10.76 6.48 -23.17
CA GLN A 212 11.36 5.40 -22.40
C GLN A 212 10.30 4.64 -21.60
N ALA A 213 10.42 3.31 -21.52
CA ALA A 213 9.64 2.53 -20.59
C ALA A 213 9.92 2.97 -19.14
N TYR A 214 8.88 2.99 -18.30
CA TYR A 214 8.98 3.46 -16.91
C TYR A 214 10.14 2.84 -16.12
N PRO A 215 10.39 1.50 -16.14
CA PRO A 215 11.53 0.90 -15.45
C PRO A 215 12.89 1.47 -15.91
N ALA A 216 13.06 1.68 -17.21
CA ALA A 216 14.29 2.22 -17.77
C ALA A 216 14.51 3.68 -17.39
N PHE A 217 13.44 4.48 -17.41
CA PHE A 217 13.48 5.87 -16.97
C PHE A 217 13.87 5.98 -15.49
N VAL A 218 13.22 5.24 -14.60
CA VAL A 218 13.53 5.25 -13.17
C VAL A 218 14.96 4.77 -12.91
N GLN A 219 15.40 3.72 -13.63
CA GLN A 219 16.76 3.21 -13.50
C GLN A 219 17.79 4.29 -13.83
N SER A 220 17.63 5.00 -14.93
CA SER A 220 18.59 6.02 -15.38
C SER A 220 18.48 7.33 -14.63
N ALA A 221 17.27 7.78 -14.29
CA ALA A 221 17.02 9.10 -13.71
C ALA A 221 17.13 9.12 -12.16
N ILE A 222 16.93 7.98 -11.50
CA ILE A 222 16.86 7.91 -10.04
C ILE A 222 17.81 6.86 -9.46
N LEU A 223 17.65 5.57 -9.82
CA LEU A 223 18.36 4.49 -9.14
C LEU A 223 19.87 4.54 -9.36
N ASN A 224 20.33 4.77 -10.61
CA ASN A 224 21.75 4.88 -10.92
C ASN A 224 22.40 6.11 -10.26
N PRO A 225 21.83 7.33 -10.35
CA PRO A 225 22.37 8.50 -9.67
C PRO A 225 22.50 8.33 -8.15
N LEU A 226 21.57 7.58 -7.53
CA LEU A 226 21.59 7.30 -6.09
C LEU A 226 22.47 6.08 -5.72
N GLY A 227 23.04 5.38 -6.69
CA GLY A 227 23.79 4.16 -6.44
C GLY A 227 22.95 3.04 -5.78
N MET A 228 21.64 2.97 -6.09
CA MET A 228 20.71 1.95 -5.58
C MET A 228 20.87 0.65 -6.38
N ALA A 229 22.05 0.04 -6.30
CA ALA A 229 22.45 -1.08 -7.15
C ALA A 229 21.67 -2.40 -6.90
N ARG A 230 20.99 -2.51 -5.76
CA ARG A 230 20.15 -3.66 -5.39
C ARG A 230 18.67 -3.42 -5.64
N SER A 231 18.33 -2.31 -6.32
CA SER A 231 16.95 -1.89 -6.58
C SER A 231 16.65 -1.92 -8.07
N GLY A 232 15.41 -2.24 -8.42
CA GLY A 232 14.94 -2.21 -9.80
C GLY A 232 13.59 -2.90 -9.95
N TYR A 233 13.14 -2.98 -11.19
CA TYR A 233 11.91 -3.68 -11.55
C TYR A 233 12.26 -5.06 -12.12
N THR A 234 11.53 -6.09 -11.69
CA THR A 234 11.83 -7.48 -12.08
C THR A 234 11.30 -7.79 -13.47
N LEU A 235 12.03 -7.37 -14.50
CA LEU A 235 11.74 -7.67 -15.91
C LEU A 235 12.22 -9.07 -16.33
N GLN A 236 13.09 -9.66 -15.53
CA GLN A 236 13.68 -10.98 -15.70
C GLN A 236 13.82 -11.65 -14.34
N PRO A 237 13.95 -12.99 -14.25
CA PRO A 237 14.23 -13.67 -13.01
C PRO A 237 15.48 -13.13 -12.32
N LEU A 238 15.38 -12.93 -11.02
CA LEU A 238 16.51 -12.56 -10.17
C LEU A 238 17.46 -13.75 -9.98
N PRO A 239 18.75 -13.51 -9.74
CA PRO A 239 19.69 -14.56 -9.38
C PRO A 239 19.20 -15.36 -8.16
N ALA A 240 19.36 -16.67 -8.20
CA ALA A 240 19.03 -17.54 -7.08
C ALA A 240 19.79 -17.09 -5.80
N GLY A 241 19.10 -17.11 -4.67
CA GLY A 241 19.67 -16.68 -3.38
C GLY A 241 19.76 -15.16 -3.18
N SER A 242 19.22 -14.34 -4.10
CA SER A 242 19.25 -12.89 -3.98
C SER A 242 17.96 -12.26 -3.44
N PHE A 243 16.91 -13.04 -3.22
CA PHE A 243 15.60 -12.59 -2.74
C PHE A 243 14.99 -13.59 -1.75
N ALA A 244 14.10 -13.10 -0.88
CA ALA A 244 13.31 -13.95 0.02
C ALA A 244 12.12 -14.56 -0.74
N HIS A 245 11.81 -15.83 -0.50
CA HIS A 245 10.69 -16.52 -1.15
C HIS A 245 9.36 -16.27 -0.43
N GLY A 246 8.26 -16.21 -1.21
CA GLY A 246 6.89 -16.26 -0.72
C GLY A 246 6.39 -17.69 -0.50
N TYR A 247 5.26 -17.82 0.22
CA TYR A 247 4.64 -19.11 0.54
C TYR A 247 3.12 -19.04 0.35
N ILE A 248 2.54 -20.13 -0.14
CA ILE A 248 1.11 -20.41 -0.07
C ILE A 248 0.94 -21.60 0.88
N GLY A 249 0.37 -21.36 2.06
CA GLY A 249 0.47 -22.34 3.17
C GLY A 249 1.94 -22.58 3.53
N ASP A 250 2.37 -23.85 3.47
CA ASP A 250 3.77 -24.24 3.70
C ASP A 250 4.55 -24.49 2.39
N ALA A 251 3.91 -24.32 1.24
CA ALA A 251 4.55 -24.52 -0.06
C ALA A 251 5.31 -23.27 -0.50
N ARG A 252 6.65 -23.41 -0.65
CA ARG A 252 7.51 -22.37 -1.23
C ARG A 252 7.09 -22.06 -2.66
N GLN A 253 6.97 -20.79 -2.98
CA GLN A 253 6.60 -20.29 -4.30
C GLN A 253 7.83 -19.85 -5.11
N GLY A 254 7.62 -19.70 -6.42
CA GLY A 254 8.55 -19.03 -7.32
C GLY A 254 8.74 -17.56 -6.99
N GLN A 255 9.55 -16.88 -7.80
CA GLN A 255 9.67 -15.43 -7.71
C GLN A 255 8.34 -14.77 -8.09
N GLU A 256 7.92 -13.80 -7.29
CA GLU A 256 6.80 -12.93 -7.62
C GLU A 256 7.23 -11.84 -8.59
N PHE A 257 6.51 -11.68 -9.68
CA PHE A 257 6.60 -10.57 -10.61
C PHE A 257 5.37 -9.69 -10.46
N VAL A 258 5.59 -8.37 -10.35
CA VAL A 258 4.52 -7.36 -10.23
C VAL A 258 4.57 -6.48 -11.46
N MET A 259 3.58 -6.59 -12.34
CA MET A 259 3.55 -5.92 -13.64
C MET A 259 3.15 -4.44 -13.58
N GLY A 260 2.46 -4.00 -12.53
CA GLY A 260 2.22 -2.59 -12.24
C GLY A 260 3.46 -1.96 -11.60
N TYR A 261 4.44 -1.56 -12.43
CA TYR A 261 5.75 -1.13 -11.94
C TYR A 261 5.67 0.10 -11.03
N ALA A 262 5.06 1.17 -11.50
CA ALA A 262 4.88 2.41 -10.73
C ALA A 262 3.96 2.21 -9.51
N THR A 263 3.03 1.29 -9.62
CA THR A 263 2.05 0.96 -8.59
C THR A 263 2.64 0.14 -7.44
N GLY A 264 3.50 -0.87 -7.77
CA GLY A 264 3.93 -1.84 -6.75
C GLY A 264 5.14 -2.70 -7.11
N GLY A 265 5.80 -2.47 -8.26
CA GLY A 265 6.77 -3.41 -8.83
C GLY A 265 8.22 -3.20 -8.41
N LEU A 266 8.52 -2.28 -7.50
CA LEU A 266 9.90 -2.09 -7.02
C LEU A 266 10.34 -3.29 -6.17
N CYS A 267 11.44 -3.92 -6.59
CA CYS A 267 12.18 -4.90 -5.81
C CYS A 267 13.48 -4.23 -5.32
N THR A 268 13.73 -4.24 -4.00
CA THR A 268 14.80 -3.45 -3.39
C THR A 268 15.28 -4.06 -2.07
N THR A 269 16.27 -3.41 -1.47
CA THR A 269 16.72 -3.65 -0.09
C THR A 269 16.44 -2.44 0.80
N PRO A 270 16.25 -2.62 2.11
CA PRO A 270 16.12 -1.48 3.03
C PRO A 270 17.29 -0.50 2.96
N GLY A 271 18.53 -1.01 2.78
CA GLY A 271 19.72 -0.16 2.66
C GLY A 271 19.69 0.77 1.46
N ASP A 272 19.26 0.30 0.31
CA ASP A 272 19.10 1.17 -0.88
C ASP A 272 18.01 2.22 -0.68
N MET A 273 16.92 1.86 0.00
CA MET A 273 15.86 2.82 0.29
C MET A 273 16.30 3.94 1.24
N MET A 274 17.33 3.72 2.06
CA MET A 274 17.91 4.80 2.88
C MET A 274 18.63 5.84 2.04
N LYS A 275 19.15 5.49 0.85
CA LYS A 275 19.71 6.47 -0.10
C LYS A 275 18.60 7.37 -0.68
N LEU A 276 17.45 6.79 -1.02
CA LEU A 276 16.27 7.56 -1.41
C LEU A 276 15.79 8.47 -0.26
N ALA A 277 15.74 7.96 0.96
CA ALA A 277 15.36 8.75 2.12
C ALA A 277 16.33 9.92 2.37
N ALA A 278 17.64 9.69 2.27
CA ALA A 278 18.65 10.74 2.37
C ALA A 278 18.45 11.83 1.29
N LEU A 279 18.22 11.44 0.04
CA LEU A 279 17.87 12.38 -1.04
C LEU A 279 16.68 13.27 -0.66
N LEU A 280 15.60 12.67 -0.18
CA LEU A 280 14.38 13.38 0.19
C LEU A 280 14.61 14.33 1.38
N MET A 281 15.32 13.87 2.43
CA MET A 281 15.64 14.71 3.60
C MET A 281 16.56 15.89 3.26
N ARG A 282 17.39 15.76 2.21
CA ARG A 282 18.30 16.80 1.71
C ARG A 282 17.69 17.66 0.61
N GLY A 283 16.37 17.56 0.39
CA GLY A 283 15.67 18.36 -0.61
C GLY A 283 16.09 18.07 -2.05
N GLY A 284 16.30 16.80 -2.38
CA GLY A 284 16.49 16.34 -3.75
C GLY A 284 17.94 16.29 -4.22
N GLU A 285 18.92 16.38 -3.33
CA GLU A 285 20.35 16.28 -3.61
C GLU A 285 21.00 15.23 -2.71
N LEU A 286 21.85 14.39 -3.27
CA LEU A 286 22.65 13.41 -2.55
C LEU A 286 24.06 13.36 -3.16
N ASP A 287 25.09 13.39 -2.32
CA ASP A 287 26.52 13.31 -2.71
C ASP A 287 26.91 14.29 -3.84
N GLY A 288 26.38 15.51 -3.77
CA GLY A 288 26.59 16.56 -4.77
C GLY A 288 25.81 16.39 -6.07
N GLN A 289 25.02 15.33 -6.20
CA GLN A 289 24.13 15.11 -7.33
C GLN A 289 22.71 15.56 -7.01
N ARG A 290 22.20 16.52 -7.80
CA ARG A 290 20.80 16.92 -7.74
C ARG A 290 19.98 16.06 -8.68
N VAL A 291 19.07 15.27 -8.10
CA VAL A 291 18.12 14.43 -8.85
C VAL A 291 16.84 15.21 -9.15
N VAL A 292 16.41 16.03 -8.18
CA VAL A 292 15.16 16.79 -8.24
C VAL A 292 15.30 18.07 -7.42
N SER A 293 14.50 19.10 -7.71
CA SER A 293 14.54 20.36 -6.97
C SER A 293 14.00 20.24 -5.54
N LYS A 294 14.43 21.14 -4.67
CA LYS A 294 13.92 21.23 -3.29
C LYS A 294 12.41 21.51 -3.27
N ALA A 295 11.91 22.31 -4.21
CA ALA A 295 10.50 22.62 -4.37
C ALA A 295 9.68 21.37 -4.70
N ALA A 296 10.19 20.51 -5.57
CA ALA A 296 9.56 19.25 -5.94
C ALA A 296 9.46 18.28 -4.74
N VAL A 297 10.52 18.16 -3.94
CA VAL A 297 10.50 17.33 -2.73
C VAL A 297 9.50 17.89 -1.72
N ALA A 298 9.46 19.22 -1.51
CA ALA A 298 8.51 19.86 -0.62
C ALA A 298 7.06 19.61 -1.07
N GLU A 299 6.82 19.64 -2.39
CA GLU A 299 5.49 19.35 -2.96
C GLU A 299 5.07 17.89 -2.74
N MET A 300 5.99 16.92 -2.82
CA MET A 300 5.69 15.52 -2.50
C MET A 300 5.23 15.34 -1.06
N GLY A 301 5.84 16.06 -0.11
CA GLY A 301 5.52 16.00 1.31
C GLY A 301 4.37 16.91 1.75
N ARG A 302 3.72 17.64 0.84
CA ARG A 302 2.57 18.50 1.14
C ARG A 302 1.29 17.69 1.14
N THR A 303 0.40 17.98 2.10
CA THR A 303 -0.95 17.40 2.14
C THR A 303 -1.75 17.80 0.91
N GLN A 304 -2.29 16.81 0.19
CA GLN A 304 -2.99 16.97 -1.10
C GLN A 304 -4.52 16.89 -0.98
N ASN A 305 -5.06 16.34 0.10
CA ASN A 305 -6.50 16.12 0.28
C ASN A 305 -7.18 17.20 1.16
N HIS A 306 -6.54 18.35 1.33
CA HIS A 306 -7.13 19.46 2.06
C HIS A 306 -8.32 20.04 1.27
N GLY A 307 -9.46 20.24 1.95
CA GLY A 307 -10.66 20.81 1.32
C GLY A 307 -11.48 19.81 0.48
N MET A 308 -11.07 18.55 0.36
CA MET A 308 -11.87 17.53 -0.33
C MET A 308 -13.13 17.18 0.46
N ARG A 309 -14.17 16.76 -0.29
CA ARG A 309 -15.40 16.22 0.30
C ARG A 309 -15.07 15.05 1.24
N LEU A 310 -15.86 14.90 2.27
CA LEU A 310 -15.71 13.84 3.28
C LEU A 310 -14.35 13.78 3.99
N LYS A 311 -13.48 14.82 3.85
CA LYS A 311 -12.20 14.90 4.57
C LYS A 311 -12.39 14.82 6.09
N HIS A 312 -13.52 15.32 6.61
CA HIS A 312 -13.86 15.25 8.03
C HIS A 312 -14.07 13.81 8.55
N LEU A 313 -14.34 12.84 7.66
CA LEU A 313 -14.40 11.42 8.03
C LEU A 313 -13.00 10.79 8.18
N THR A 314 -11.95 11.46 7.67
CA THR A 314 -10.56 11.03 7.75
C THR A 314 -9.67 12.17 8.25
N PRO A 315 -9.96 12.78 9.44
CA PRO A 315 -9.29 13.99 9.89
C PRO A 315 -7.78 13.82 10.03
N ASP A 316 -7.36 12.65 10.49
CA ASP A 316 -5.96 12.33 10.80
C ASP A 316 -5.18 11.80 9.57
N TRP A 317 -5.79 11.79 8.37
CA TRP A 317 -5.14 11.22 7.20
C TRP A 317 -4.76 12.30 6.18
N HIS A 318 -3.48 12.40 5.86
CA HIS A 318 -2.89 13.47 5.07
C HIS A 318 -2.15 12.92 3.85
N TRP A 319 -2.88 12.62 2.77
CA TRP A 319 -2.30 12.12 1.54
C TRP A 319 -1.26 13.08 0.94
N GLY A 320 -0.08 12.56 0.55
CA GLY A 320 0.93 13.28 -0.23
C GLY A 320 1.00 12.79 -1.68
N LEU A 321 1.96 13.30 -2.46
CA LEU A 321 2.24 12.73 -3.76
C LEU A 321 3.04 11.44 -3.57
N GLY A 322 2.36 10.30 -3.77
CA GLY A 322 2.92 8.97 -3.56
C GLY A 322 2.99 8.51 -2.10
N TRP A 323 2.61 9.33 -1.13
CA TRP A 323 2.61 9.02 0.30
C TRP A 323 1.20 8.70 0.81
N ASP A 324 1.07 7.71 1.68
CA ASP A 324 -0.18 7.43 2.39
C ASP A 324 -0.47 8.52 3.41
N SER A 325 0.55 8.98 4.11
CA SER A 325 0.43 10.14 4.99
C SER A 325 1.69 11.00 4.96
N THR A 326 1.52 12.31 4.92
CA THR A 326 2.60 13.29 5.10
C THR A 326 2.71 13.77 6.56
N GLN A 327 1.77 13.36 7.41
CA GLN A 327 1.71 13.64 8.84
C GLN A 327 1.21 12.35 9.53
N HIS A 328 2.12 11.37 9.74
CA HIS A 328 1.74 10.10 10.34
C HIS A 328 1.26 10.32 11.79
N PRO A 329 0.01 9.97 12.12
CA PRO A 329 -0.65 10.42 13.35
C PRO A 329 0.12 10.10 14.64
N GLY A 330 0.74 8.92 14.73
CA GLY A 330 1.47 8.53 15.95
C GLY A 330 2.78 9.30 16.17
N LEU A 331 3.41 9.72 15.10
CA LEU A 331 4.62 10.54 15.16
C LEU A 331 4.26 12.04 15.29
N GLU A 332 3.16 12.47 14.67
CA GLU A 332 2.61 13.81 14.84
C GLU A 332 2.17 14.05 16.30
N ALA A 333 1.51 13.06 16.94
CA ALA A 333 1.17 13.13 18.37
C ALA A 333 2.41 13.25 19.28
N ALA A 334 3.58 12.84 18.81
CA ALA A 334 4.87 13.03 19.48
C ALA A 334 5.56 14.34 19.07
N GLY A 335 4.94 15.16 18.20
CA GLY A 335 5.48 16.44 17.73
C GLY A 335 6.37 16.38 16.49
N PHE A 336 6.33 15.27 15.73
CA PHE A 336 7.21 15.08 14.57
C PHE A 336 6.41 14.88 13.28
N VAL A 337 6.76 15.65 12.24
CA VAL A 337 6.27 15.40 10.88
C VAL A 337 6.93 14.15 10.32
N ALA A 338 6.12 13.20 9.90
CA ALA A 338 6.60 11.96 9.30
C ALA A 338 5.81 11.63 8.03
N TRP A 339 6.52 11.45 6.92
CA TRP A 339 5.98 10.90 5.69
C TRP A 339 6.01 9.38 5.77
N GLN A 340 4.90 8.75 5.44
CA GLN A 340 4.76 7.30 5.55
C GLN A 340 4.15 6.73 4.28
N LYS A 341 4.68 5.58 3.84
CA LYS A 341 4.11 4.78 2.78
C LYS A 341 4.19 3.30 3.14
N SER A 342 3.03 2.68 3.27
CA SER A 342 2.91 1.23 3.37
C SER A 342 2.98 0.56 2.00
N GLY A 343 3.35 -0.71 1.97
CA GLY A 343 3.33 -1.51 0.75
C GLY A 343 3.11 -2.98 1.03
N SER A 344 2.31 -3.62 0.17
CA SER A 344 2.03 -5.04 0.25
C SER A 344 1.91 -5.60 -1.16
N THR A 345 2.36 -6.84 -1.34
CA THR A 345 2.12 -7.66 -2.52
C THR A 345 1.45 -8.96 -2.10
N MET A 346 1.44 -9.98 -2.96
CA MET A 346 0.87 -11.28 -2.59
C MET A 346 1.71 -11.99 -1.52
N PHE A 347 3.01 -11.69 -1.43
CA PHE A 347 3.93 -12.38 -0.51
C PHE A 347 4.74 -11.48 0.42
N TYR A 348 4.68 -10.16 0.28
CA TYR A 348 5.52 -9.25 1.06
C TYR A 348 4.70 -8.12 1.67
N ALA A 349 5.17 -7.63 2.81
CA ALA A 349 4.65 -6.42 3.43
C ALA A 349 5.80 -5.53 3.90
N SER A 350 5.66 -4.22 3.68
CA SER A 350 6.70 -3.22 3.92
C SER A 350 6.10 -1.93 4.46
N ASP A 351 6.91 -1.16 5.19
CA ASP A 351 6.53 0.18 5.59
C ASP A 351 7.77 1.10 5.58
N PHE A 352 7.61 2.27 4.98
CA PHE A 352 8.66 3.24 4.73
C PHE A 352 8.31 4.57 5.37
N TYR A 353 9.23 5.10 6.17
CA TYR A 353 9.10 6.36 6.89
C TYR A 353 10.25 7.30 6.59
N VAL A 354 9.94 8.58 6.44
CA VAL A 354 10.92 9.67 6.36
C VAL A 354 10.46 10.79 7.29
N LEU A 355 11.32 11.19 8.22
CA LEU A 355 11.12 12.28 9.17
C LEU A 355 12.13 13.40 8.85
N PRO A 356 11.82 14.31 7.90
CA PRO A 356 12.82 15.25 7.37
C PRO A 356 13.43 16.16 8.44
N GLN A 357 12.60 16.63 9.38
CA GLN A 357 13.03 17.56 10.44
C GLN A 357 13.81 16.87 11.56
N ALA A 358 13.48 15.60 11.84
CA ALA A 358 14.16 14.81 12.85
C ALA A 358 15.45 14.15 12.32
N GLY A 359 15.64 14.16 10.99
CA GLY A 359 16.76 13.50 10.34
C GLY A 359 16.72 11.97 10.47
N LEU A 360 15.53 11.35 10.56
CA LEU A 360 15.36 9.91 10.67
C LEU A 360 14.63 9.35 9.46
N ALA A 361 15.00 8.16 9.03
CA ALA A 361 14.22 7.39 8.07
C ALA A 361 14.38 5.90 8.32
N LEU A 362 13.35 5.13 7.96
CA LEU A 362 13.32 3.69 8.20
C LEU A 362 12.52 2.98 7.10
N LEU A 363 13.05 1.86 6.60
CA LEU A 363 12.26 0.85 5.91
C LEU A 363 12.36 -0.46 6.68
N ILE A 364 11.22 -1.11 6.88
CA ILE A 364 11.11 -2.49 7.35
C ILE A 364 10.26 -3.29 6.36
N THR A 365 10.67 -4.52 6.06
CA THR A 365 9.98 -5.42 5.11
C THR A 365 10.05 -6.86 5.59
N GLY A 366 9.05 -7.68 5.22
CA GLY A 366 9.01 -9.10 5.55
C GLY A 366 8.31 -9.93 4.47
N SER A 367 8.68 -11.23 4.39
CA SER A 367 8.24 -12.17 3.37
C SER A 367 6.94 -12.90 3.76
N ALA A 368 5.94 -12.15 4.20
CA ALA A 368 4.57 -12.63 4.40
C ALA A 368 3.57 -11.48 4.26
N PRO A 369 2.41 -11.67 3.63
CA PRO A 369 1.40 -10.61 3.52
C PRO A 369 0.79 -10.24 4.88
N GLY A 370 0.82 -11.16 5.85
CA GLY A 370 0.39 -10.92 7.23
C GLY A 370 1.43 -10.25 8.13
N PHE A 371 2.65 -10.02 7.65
CA PHE A 371 3.67 -9.26 8.38
C PHE A 371 3.18 -7.81 8.55
N LYS A 372 3.23 -7.29 9.78
CA LYS A 372 2.74 -5.95 10.12
C LYS A 372 3.92 -5.02 10.47
N PRO A 373 4.59 -4.43 9.47
CA PRO A 373 5.78 -3.61 9.70
C PRO A 373 5.48 -2.26 10.38
N GLY A 374 4.34 -1.64 10.07
CA GLY A 374 4.02 -0.28 10.53
C GLY A 374 4.13 -0.07 12.04
N PRO A 375 3.49 -0.91 12.86
CA PRO A 375 3.58 -0.81 14.31
C PRO A 375 4.99 -0.94 14.86
N VAL A 376 5.79 -1.81 14.26
CA VAL A 376 7.19 -2.03 14.65
C VAL A 376 8.03 -0.81 14.27
N ALA A 377 7.82 -0.29 13.04
CA ALA A 377 8.50 0.89 12.53
C ALA A 377 8.24 2.13 13.39
N GLU A 378 6.97 2.41 13.71
CA GLU A 378 6.59 3.52 14.59
C GLU A 378 7.26 3.41 15.96
N GLY A 379 7.20 2.22 16.58
CA GLY A 379 7.82 1.98 17.89
C GLY A 379 9.35 2.15 17.87
N ILE A 380 10.03 1.76 16.78
CA ILE A 380 11.45 1.98 16.57
C ILE A 380 11.74 3.48 16.45
N LEU A 381 10.98 4.20 15.63
CA LEU A 381 11.19 5.64 15.41
C LEU A 381 10.97 6.46 16.67
N LEU A 382 9.90 6.19 17.45
CA LEU A 382 9.66 6.86 18.73
C LEU A 382 10.80 6.64 19.72
N ARG A 383 11.34 5.41 19.79
CA ARG A 383 12.49 5.11 20.66
C ARG A 383 13.79 5.74 20.17
N ALA A 384 14.01 5.75 18.86
CA ALA A 384 15.16 6.43 18.27
C ALA A 384 15.14 7.94 18.59
N LEU A 385 13.97 8.58 18.48
CA LEU A 385 13.78 9.97 18.88
C LEU A 385 14.05 10.19 20.37
N GLN A 386 13.63 9.25 21.22
CA GLN A 386 13.91 9.32 22.67
C GLN A 386 15.40 9.10 22.97
N GLU A 387 16.02 8.09 22.39
CA GLU A 387 17.42 7.74 22.64
C GLU A 387 18.40 8.81 22.10
N THR A 388 17.99 9.54 21.05
CA THR A 388 18.71 10.71 20.53
C THR A 388 18.44 12.02 21.30
N GLY A 389 17.56 11.99 22.30
CA GLY A 389 17.20 13.16 23.11
C GLY A 389 16.24 14.14 22.42
N GLN A 390 15.73 13.82 21.21
CA GLN A 390 14.75 14.65 20.50
C GLN A 390 13.34 14.51 21.10
N LEU A 391 13.02 13.35 21.68
CA LEU A 391 11.77 13.09 22.39
C LEU A 391 12.10 12.84 23.87
N ARG A 392 11.51 13.64 24.75
CA ARG A 392 11.76 13.54 26.22
C ARG A 392 11.20 12.25 26.80
N ALA A 393 10.00 11.86 26.40
CA ALA A 393 9.31 10.67 26.87
C ALA A 393 8.39 10.16 25.76
N LEU A 394 8.19 8.83 25.70
CA LEU A 394 7.22 8.25 24.79
C LEU A 394 5.81 8.79 25.10
N PRO A 395 4.97 9.03 24.08
CA PRO A 395 3.58 9.38 24.31
C PRO A 395 2.88 8.33 25.20
N PRO A 396 1.91 8.71 26.00
CA PRO A 396 1.13 7.75 26.78
C PRO A 396 0.41 6.79 25.83
N LYS A 397 0.22 5.56 26.26
CA LYS A 397 -0.64 4.61 25.53
C LYS A 397 -2.10 5.05 25.60
N VAL A 398 -2.83 4.82 24.51
CA VAL A 398 -4.29 5.02 24.49
C VAL A 398 -4.94 4.13 25.55
N SER A 399 -5.80 4.72 26.38
CA SER A 399 -6.56 3.95 27.36
C SER A 399 -7.52 2.99 26.66
N MET A 400 -7.50 1.74 27.09
CA MET A 400 -8.48 0.72 26.69
C MET A 400 -9.66 0.62 27.67
N ALA A 401 -9.71 1.48 28.70
CA ALA A 401 -10.82 1.56 29.62
C ALA A 401 -11.97 2.36 28.98
N PRO A 402 -13.15 1.76 28.78
CA PRO A 402 -14.28 2.47 28.20
C PRO A 402 -14.68 3.68 29.07
N PRO A 403 -14.94 4.84 28.49
CA PRO A 403 -15.51 5.99 29.20
C PRO A 403 -16.91 5.68 29.78
N ALA A 404 -17.47 6.61 30.54
CA ALA A 404 -18.83 6.47 31.09
C ALA A 404 -19.87 6.26 29.98
N LEU A 405 -20.93 5.52 30.28
CA LEU A 405 -22.05 5.34 29.35
C LEU A 405 -22.72 6.69 29.05
N ALA A 406 -23.10 6.89 27.80
CA ALA A 406 -23.92 8.00 27.36
C ALA A 406 -25.35 7.53 27.08
N THR A 407 -26.32 8.42 27.28
CA THR A 407 -27.73 8.16 26.97
C THR A 407 -27.98 8.38 25.49
N ILE A 408 -28.74 7.47 24.89
CA ILE A 408 -29.21 7.57 23.50
C ILE A 408 -30.69 7.16 23.43
N SER A 409 -31.46 7.76 22.54
CA SER A 409 -32.87 7.37 22.31
C SER A 409 -32.92 6.11 21.43
N SER A 410 -33.98 5.30 21.61
CA SER A 410 -34.19 4.12 20.77
C SER A 410 -34.30 4.48 19.28
N SER A 411 -34.98 5.57 18.94
CA SER A 411 -35.09 6.03 17.54
C SER A 411 -33.73 6.42 16.94
N ALA A 412 -32.80 6.92 17.75
CA ALA A 412 -31.44 7.20 17.27
C ALA A 412 -30.65 5.91 17.06
N VAL A 413 -30.87 4.88 17.88
CA VAL A 413 -30.29 3.53 17.65
C VAL A 413 -30.87 2.93 16.37
N ASP A 414 -32.21 2.94 16.21
CA ASP A 414 -32.88 2.38 15.03
C ASP A 414 -32.35 2.98 13.71
N ALA A 415 -32.00 4.25 13.73
CA ALA A 415 -31.42 4.92 12.56
C ALA A 415 -30.03 4.38 12.17
N LEU A 416 -29.31 3.71 13.07
CA LEU A 416 -27.98 3.12 12.82
C LEU A 416 -28.08 1.71 12.22
N LEU A 417 -29.24 1.08 12.31
CA LEU A 417 -29.41 -0.32 11.91
C LEU A 417 -29.45 -0.49 10.39
N GLY A 418 -29.10 -1.69 9.93
CA GLY A 418 -29.13 -2.06 8.52
C GLY A 418 -27.76 -2.52 8.00
N ILE A 419 -27.63 -2.56 6.67
CA ILE A 419 -26.44 -3.05 5.99
C ILE A 419 -25.57 -1.89 5.54
N TYR A 420 -24.27 -2.05 5.69
CA TYR A 420 -23.23 -1.11 5.31
C TYR A 420 -22.31 -1.77 4.29
N GLY A 421 -22.16 -1.15 3.12
CA GLY A 421 -21.33 -1.62 2.01
C GLY A 421 -19.98 -0.91 1.97
N CYS A 422 -18.99 -1.62 1.43
CA CYS A 422 -17.64 -1.13 1.15
C CYS A 422 -17.03 -1.97 0.02
N SER A 423 -15.74 -1.82 -0.25
CA SER A 423 -15.02 -2.64 -1.24
C SER A 423 -14.58 -4.03 -0.72
N ALA A 424 -14.85 -4.33 0.55
CA ALA A 424 -14.57 -5.61 1.19
C ALA A 424 -15.88 -6.24 1.71
N GLN A 425 -15.82 -7.06 2.76
CA GLN A 425 -17.01 -7.68 3.33
C GLN A 425 -17.95 -6.64 3.94
N PRO A 426 -19.25 -6.68 3.61
CA PRO A 426 -20.23 -5.78 4.19
C PRO A 426 -20.45 -6.04 5.68
N ILE A 427 -20.95 -5.00 6.35
CA ILE A 427 -21.25 -5.03 7.78
C ILE A 427 -22.75 -4.87 7.97
N LYS A 428 -23.35 -5.67 8.86
CA LYS A 428 -24.76 -5.56 9.27
C LYS A 428 -24.82 -5.09 10.72
N ALA A 429 -25.56 -4.02 10.98
CA ALA A 429 -25.83 -3.50 12.31
C ALA A 429 -27.24 -3.91 12.74
N THR A 430 -27.35 -4.53 13.92
CA THR A 430 -28.61 -4.94 14.56
C THR A 430 -28.64 -4.47 16.01
N SER A 431 -29.81 -4.42 16.61
CA SER A 431 -29.97 -4.02 18.02
C SER A 431 -30.81 -5.04 18.78
N PRO A 432 -30.27 -5.66 19.86
CA PRO A 432 -31.04 -6.58 20.66
C PRO A 432 -31.97 -5.91 21.70
N ASP A 433 -31.65 -4.68 22.16
CA ASP A 433 -32.32 -4.01 23.27
C ASP A 433 -32.55 -2.51 23.14
N SER A 434 -32.43 -1.94 21.94
CA SER A 434 -32.56 -0.50 21.64
C SER A 434 -31.57 0.44 22.36
N GLN A 435 -30.57 -0.09 23.06
CA GLN A 435 -29.49 0.65 23.74
C GLN A 435 -28.10 0.15 23.31
N GLN A 436 -28.10 -0.97 22.61
CA GLN A 436 -26.93 -1.68 22.19
C GLN A 436 -26.96 -1.92 20.67
N VAL A 437 -25.81 -1.94 20.04
CA VAL A 437 -25.67 -2.33 18.63
C VAL A 437 -24.72 -3.51 18.54
N ASP A 438 -25.10 -4.51 17.77
CA ASP A 438 -24.26 -5.64 17.39
C ASP A 438 -23.89 -5.53 15.92
N LEU A 439 -22.62 -5.75 15.59
CA LEU A 439 -22.12 -5.79 14.22
C LEU A 439 -21.83 -7.22 13.81
N SER A 440 -22.23 -7.56 12.61
CA SER A 440 -21.89 -8.81 11.92
C SER A 440 -21.25 -8.49 10.57
N THR A 441 -20.39 -9.37 10.08
CA THR A 441 -19.81 -9.28 8.73
C THR A 441 -20.22 -10.49 7.92
N TRP A 442 -20.27 -10.35 6.59
CA TRP A 442 -20.57 -11.48 5.72
C TRP A 442 -19.40 -12.45 5.64
N SER A 443 -19.68 -13.73 5.82
CA SER A 443 -18.71 -14.81 5.68
C SER A 443 -18.97 -15.56 4.37
N ALA A 444 -18.05 -15.45 3.42
CA ALA A 444 -18.11 -16.20 2.16
C ALA A 444 -18.10 -17.73 2.41
N LYS A 445 -17.41 -18.17 3.46
CA LYS A 445 -17.33 -19.58 3.83
C LYS A 445 -18.65 -20.10 4.43
N ALA A 446 -19.24 -19.33 5.35
CA ALA A 446 -20.49 -19.71 6.01
C ALA A 446 -21.73 -19.38 5.16
N LYS A 447 -21.57 -18.57 4.09
CA LYS A 447 -22.66 -17.98 3.29
C LYS A 447 -23.72 -17.31 4.17
N GLY A 448 -23.23 -16.54 5.15
CA GLY A 448 -24.10 -15.90 6.15
C GLY A 448 -23.37 -14.84 6.96
N TRP A 449 -24.15 -14.19 7.84
CA TRP A 449 -23.65 -13.17 8.76
C TRP A 449 -22.99 -13.83 9.97
N GLU A 450 -21.72 -13.52 10.21
CA GLU A 450 -20.96 -13.93 11.39
C GLU A 450 -20.70 -12.74 12.32
N PRO A 451 -20.68 -12.94 13.66
CA PRO A 451 -20.43 -11.86 14.61
C PRO A 451 -19.08 -11.19 14.35
N LEU A 452 -19.08 -9.85 14.23
CA LEU A 452 -17.87 -9.02 14.15
C LEU A 452 -17.57 -8.37 15.50
N CYS A 453 -18.55 -7.69 16.09
CA CYS A 453 -18.42 -7.04 17.39
C CYS A 453 -19.81 -6.94 18.04
N ALA A 454 -19.98 -7.52 19.19
CA ALA A 454 -21.24 -7.49 19.93
C ALA A 454 -21.16 -6.57 21.15
N GLY A 455 -22.30 -6.10 21.62
CA GLY A 455 -22.42 -5.35 22.86
C GLY A 455 -21.91 -3.91 22.78
N LEU A 456 -21.96 -3.30 21.60
CA LEU A 456 -21.56 -1.92 21.44
C LEU A 456 -22.52 -0.97 22.12
N ARG A 457 -22.02 -0.13 23.03
CA ARG A 457 -22.78 0.91 23.73
C ARG A 457 -22.10 2.26 23.58
N LEU A 458 -22.92 3.31 23.41
CA LEU A 458 -22.43 4.67 23.27
C LEU A 458 -21.76 5.13 24.59
N ARG A 459 -20.59 5.75 24.47
CA ARG A 459 -19.84 6.30 25.59
C ARG A 459 -19.77 7.84 25.50
N SER A 460 -19.36 8.46 26.60
CA SER A 460 -19.29 9.91 26.73
C SER A 460 -18.28 10.59 25.79
N ASP A 461 -17.37 9.83 25.18
CA ASP A 461 -16.44 10.30 24.13
C ASP A 461 -17.06 10.29 22.71
N GLY A 462 -18.34 9.90 22.59
CA GLY A 462 -19.06 9.81 21.31
C GLY A 462 -18.75 8.56 20.50
N TRP A 463 -17.98 7.63 21.05
CA TRP A 463 -17.68 6.35 20.41
C TRP A 463 -18.49 5.22 21.03
N TRP A 464 -18.76 4.20 20.23
CA TRP A 464 -19.43 2.98 20.64
C TRP A 464 -18.36 1.94 20.99
N TRP A 465 -18.43 1.44 22.19
CA TRP A 465 -17.48 0.51 22.77
C TRP A 465 -18.16 -0.80 23.13
N SER A 466 -17.47 -1.91 22.84
CA SER A 466 -17.80 -3.21 23.41
C SER A 466 -16.88 -3.48 24.60
N ASP A 467 -17.45 -3.82 25.74
CA ASP A 467 -16.67 -4.20 26.94
C ASP A 467 -15.90 -5.52 26.73
N ALA A 468 -16.39 -6.39 25.83
CA ALA A 468 -15.72 -7.63 25.45
C ALA A 468 -14.58 -7.43 24.43
N GLN A 469 -14.65 -6.36 23.63
CA GLN A 469 -13.69 -6.05 22.57
C GLN A 469 -13.29 -4.57 22.59
N PRO A 470 -12.67 -4.07 23.67
CA PRO A 470 -12.42 -2.63 23.85
C PRO A 470 -11.38 -2.06 22.88
N ARG A 471 -10.69 -2.93 22.13
CA ARG A 471 -9.62 -2.52 21.21
C ARG A 471 -10.13 -1.78 19.99
N ILE A 472 -11.33 -2.10 19.50
CA ILE A 472 -11.92 -1.44 18.33
C ILE A 472 -13.15 -0.69 18.78
N GLN A 473 -13.23 0.59 18.47
CA GLN A 473 -14.38 1.43 18.73
C GLN A 473 -15.01 1.85 17.41
N TYR A 474 -16.32 2.06 17.42
CA TYR A 474 -17.08 2.43 16.24
C TYR A 474 -17.79 3.76 16.46
N ARG A 475 -18.02 4.50 15.38
CA ARG A 475 -18.80 5.73 15.37
C ARG A 475 -19.58 5.83 14.07
N TRP A 476 -20.81 6.31 14.16
CA TRP A 476 -21.62 6.59 13.01
C TRP A 476 -21.63 8.10 12.77
N GLU A 477 -21.38 8.49 11.52
CA GLU A 477 -21.42 9.89 11.09
C GLU A 477 -22.33 10.06 9.88
N GLN A 478 -23.10 11.16 9.91
CA GLN A 478 -23.94 11.57 8.79
C GLN A 478 -23.17 12.60 7.95
N ALA A 479 -23.01 12.33 6.67
CA ALA A 479 -22.35 13.22 5.75
C ALA A 479 -22.98 13.14 4.36
N GLU A 480 -23.26 14.27 3.73
CA GLU A 480 -23.77 14.37 2.36
C GLU A 480 -24.99 13.45 2.08
N GLY A 481 -25.93 13.39 3.01
CA GLY A 481 -27.13 12.55 2.89
C GLY A 481 -26.92 11.07 3.13
N SER A 482 -25.71 10.62 3.39
CA SER A 482 -25.34 9.23 3.67
C SER A 482 -24.84 9.06 5.09
N ARG A 483 -25.00 7.86 5.65
CA ARG A 483 -24.42 7.50 6.93
C ARG A 483 -23.20 6.60 6.73
N TYR A 484 -22.14 6.91 7.46
CA TYR A 484 -20.87 6.19 7.44
C TYR A 484 -20.61 5.53 8.77
N LEU A 485 -20.13 4.31 8.75
CA LEU A 485 -19.56 3.62 9.89
C LEU A 485 -18.05 3.87 9.88
N LEU A 486 -17.55 4.45 10.97
CA LEU A 486 -16.13 4.64 11.23
C LEU A 486 -15.66 3.63 12.24
N ALA A 487 -14.46 3.14 12.08
CA ALA A 487 -13.76 2.37 13.09
C ALA A 487 -12.52 3.14 13.56
N ARG A 488 -12.25 3.09 14.86
CA ARG A 488 -11.01 3.55 15.47
C ARG A 488 -10.35 2.38 16.15
N GLU A 489 -9.18 2.00 15.66
CA GLU A 489 -8.33 1.03 16.31
C GLU A 489 -7.07 1.75 16.78
N PRO A 490 -6.64 1.57 18.04
CA PRO A 490 -5.32 2.04 18.45
C PRO A 490 -4.27 1.44 17.55
N ALA A 491 -3.37 2.28 17.06
CA ALA A 491 -2.20 1.78 16.35
C ALA A 491 -1.48 0.77 17.24
N ALA A 492 -0.78 -0.16 16.64
CA ALA A 492 -0.23 -1.28 17.38
C ALA A 492 0.90 -0.87 18.34
N ALA A 493 1.57 0.29 18.14
CA ALA A 493 2.41 0.88 19.17
C ALA A 493 1.60 1.37 20.39
N GLY A 494 0.28 1.55 20.23
CA GLY A 494 -0.65 1.82 21.30
C GLY A 494 -0.69 3.28 21.77
N HIS A 495 -0.09 4.20 21.04
CA HIS A 495 0.02 5.61 21.45
C HIS A 495 -1.07 6.51 20.89
N TYR A 496 -1.82 6.09 19.88
CA TYR A 496 -2.92 6.82 19.28
C TYR A 496 -3.90 5.86 18.59
N GLY A 497 -5.07 6.37 18.23
CA GLY A 497 -6.02 5.65 17.39
C GLY A 497 -6.45 6.53 16.22
N VAL A 498 -6.48 5.97 15.02
CA VAL A 498 -6.91 6.66 13.80
C VAL A 498 -8.33 6.24 13.48
N ALA A 499 -9.20 7.22 13.33
CA ALA A 499 -10.55 7.01 12.85
C ALA A 499 -10.56 6.93 11.32
N THR A 500 -11.10 5.84 10.77
CA THR A 500 -11.29 5.69 9.32
C THR A 500 -12.69 5.21 9.01
N PRO A 501 -13.33 5.69 7.93
CA PRO A 501 -14.58 5.13 7.45
C PRO A 501 -14.32 3.70 6.94
N VAL A 502 -15.15 2.77 7.40
CA VAL A 502 -15.05 1.35 7.02
C VAL A 502 -16.18 0.92 6.10
N ALA A 503 -17.35 1.60 6.15
CA ALA A 503 -18.47 1.30 5.27
C ALA A 503 -19.48 2.45 5.24
N GLN A 504 -20.31 2.47 4.20
CA GLN A 504 -21.45 3.40 4.02
C GLN A 504 -22.75 2.62 4.16
N GLN A 505 -23.73 3.18 4.87
CA GLN A 505 -25.06 2.59 4.97
C GLN A 505 -25.69 2.45 3.59
N MET A 506 -26.15 1.25 3.27
CA MET A 506 -26.83 0.98 2.03
C MET A 506 -28.22 1.62 2.05
N PRO A 507 -28.55 2.47 1.09
CA PRO A 507 -29.92 2.98 0.98
C PRO A 507 -30.85 1.83 0.54
N ARG A 508 -32.16 1.98 0.83
CA ARG A 508 -33.14 1.05 0.26
C ARG A 508 -33.11 1.16 -1.27
N ALA A 509 -33.07 0.03 -1.96
CA ALA A 509 -33.10 0.01 -3.41
C ALA A 509 -34.40 0.64 -3.93
N PRO A 510 -34.35 1.43 -5.00
CA PRO A 510 -35.53 2.11 -5.54
C PRO A 510 -36.50 1.14 -6.22
N ALA A 511 -36.02 -0.03 -6.66
CA ALA A 511 -36.81 -1.03 -7.38
C ALA A 511 -36.20 -2.44 -7.19
N PRO A 512 -36.98 -3.51 -7.40
CA PRO A 512 -36.47 -4.87 -7.53
C PRO A 512 -35.46 -4.99 -8.68
N LEU A 513 -34.67 -6.07 -8.67
CA LEU A 513 -33.73 -6.36 -9.76
C LEU A 513 -34.46 -6.50 -11.10
N PRO A 514 -33.88 -5.93 -12.19
CA PRO A 514 -34.38 -6.19 -13.55
C PRO A 514 -34.34 -7.68 -13.90
N PRO A 515 -35.28 -8.17 -14.73
CA PRO A 515 -35.39 -9.60 -15.09
C PRO A 515 -34.08 -10.20 -15.62
N GLN A 516 -33.32 -9.43 -16.40
CA GLN A 516 -32.04 -9.87 -16.96
C GLN A 516 -31.02 -10.18 -15.87
N TRP A 517 -30.97 -9.35 -14.81
CA TRP A 517 -30.09 -9.59 -13.66
C TRP A 517 -30.62 -10.71 -12.77
N SER A 518 -31.93 -10.79 -12.57
CA SER A 518 -32.54 -11.89 -11.80
C SER A 518 -32.26 -13.26 -12.43
N ALA A 519 -32.20 -13.34 -13.77
CA ALA A 519 -31.90 -14.57 -14.51
C ALA A 519 -30.43 -15.01 -14.38
N ARG A 520 -29.54 -14.15 -13.88
CA ARG A 520 -28.09 -14.43 -13.65
C ARG A 520 -27.78 -14.79 -12.21
N LEU A 521 -28.75 -14.64 -11.31
CA LEU A 521 -28.54 -14.98 -9.90
C LEU A 521 -28.32 -16.48 -9.72
N GLY A 522 -27.42 -16.83 -8.80
CA GLY A 522 -27.09 -18.22 -8.48
C GLY A 522 -26.13 -18.90 -9.47
N SER A 523 -25.83 -18.27 -10.62
CA SER A 523 -24.84 -18.81 -11.55
C SER A 523 -23.42 -18.65 -11.00
N THR A 524 -22.55 -19.61 -11.34
CA THR A 524 -21.11 -19.52 -11.13
C THR A 524 -20.44 -18.88 -12.34
N TRP A 525 -19.53 -17.97 -12.11
CA TRP A 525 -18.78 -17.27 -13.15
C TRP A 525 -17.33 -17.70 -13.11
N LEU A 526 -16.87 -18.46 -14.12
CA LEU A 526 -15.52 -19.04 -14.18
C LEU A 526 -14.56 -18.08 -14.86
N LEU A 527 -13.46 -17.75 -14.18
CA LEU A 527 -12.39 -16.89 -14.71
C LEU A 527 -11.74 -17.51 -15.95
N ALA A 528 -11.69 -16.78 -17.05
CA ALA A 528 -11.32 -17.30 -18.36
C ALA A 528 -10.10 -16.63 -19.00
N ASN A 529 -9.63 -15.49 -18.51
CA ASN A 529 -8.58 -14.70 -19.19
C ASN A 529 -7.30 -14.50 -18.41
N GLU A 530 -7.05 -15.28 -17.35
CA GLU A 530 -5.78 -15.25 -16.64
C GLU A 530 -4.77 -16.26 -17.19
N ALA A 531 -3.49 -15.90 -17.09
CA ALA A 531 -2.41 -16.79 -17.48
C ALA A 531 -2.21 -17.92 -16.46
N PRO A 532 -1.74 -19.12 -16.88
CA PRO A 532 -1.43 -20.21 -15.94
C PRO A 532 -0.39 -19.85 -14.87
N THR A 533 0.42 -18.82 -15.11
CA THR A 533 1.41 -18.30 -14.16
C THR A 533 0.84 -17.27 -13.18
N SER A 534 -0.47 -16.99 -13.22
CA SER A 534 -1.14 -16.04 -12.32
C SER A 534 -1.05 -16.50 -10.86
N ILE A 535 -0.60 -15.63 -9.98
CA ILE A 535 -0.57 -15.89 -8.53
C ILE A 535 -1.99 -15.97 -7.96
N PRO A 536 -2.95 -15.08 -8.30
CA PRO A 536 -4.34 -15.24 -7.90
C PRO A 536 -4.93 -16.63 -8.23
N LEU A 537 -4.71 -17.15 -9.44
CA LEU A 537 -5.14 -18.52 -9.79
C LEU A 537 -4.50 -19.58 -8.89
N ALA A 538 -3.20 -19.49 -8.63
CA ALA A 538 -2.49 -20.41 -7.73
C ALA A 538 -3.02 -20.34 -6.28
N MET A 539 -3.60 -19.21 -5.88
CA MET A 539 -4.27 -19.01 -4.59
C MET A 539 -5.75 -19.41 -4.59
N GLY A 540 -6.27 -19.94 -5.70
CA GLY A 540 -7.64 -20.44 -5.80
C GLY A 540 -8.67 -19.43 -6.31
N VAL A 541 -8.25 -18.25 -6.77
CA VAL A 541 -9.16 -17.25 -7.40
C VAL A 541 -9.45 -17.72 -8.83
N GLY A 542 -10.51 -18.50 -8.99
CA GLY A 542 -10.87 -19.07 -10.31
C GLY A 542 -12.35 -18.94 -10.65
N ALA A 543 -13.17 -18.51 -9.70
CA ALA A 543 -14.61 -18.35 -9.91
C ALA A 543 -15.14 -17.21 -9.05
N ALA A 544 -16.25 -16.63 -9.48
CA ALA A 544 -17.00 -15.63 -8.73
C ALA A 544 -18.50 -15.98 -8.70
N SER A 545 -19.22 -15.42 -7.73
CA SER A 545 -20.65 -15.64 -7.55
C SER A 545 -21.45 -14.34 -7.68
N LEU A 546 -22.70 -14.46 -8.12
CA LEU A 546 -23.65 -13.35 -8.19
C LEU A 546 -24.94 -13.75 -7.47
N GLN A 547 -25.34 -12.99 -6.47
CA GLN A 547 -26.48 -13.28 -5.61
C GLN A 547 -27.30 -12.01 -5.35
N GLU A 548 -28.47 -12.18 -4.76
CA GLU A 548 -29.24 -11.14 -4.10
C GLU A 548 -29.45 -11.57 -2.66
N LEU A 549 -29.15 -10.70 -1.71
CA LEU A 549 -29.36 -11.03 -0.29
C LEU A 549 -30.80 -10.68 0.12
N PRO A 550 -31.52 -11.57 0.84
CA PRO A 550 -32.88 -11.30 1.33
C PRO A 550 -32.97 -10.05 2.21
N ASP A 551 -31.89 -9.76 2.96
CA ASP A 551 -31.79 -8.58 3.84
C ASP A 551 -31.64 -7.26 3.07
N LEU A 552 -31.26 -7.30 1.78
CA LEU A 552 -31.02 -6.11 0.96
C LEU A 552 -31.49 -6.36 -0.50
N PRO A 553 -32.79 -6.52 -0.74
CA PRO A 553 -33.32 -6.77 -2.08
C PRO A 553 -33.10 -5.57 -3.02
N GLY A 554 -32.96 -5.87 -4.33
CA GLY A 554 -32.74 -4.88 -5.38
C GLY A 554 -31.27 -4.52 -5.61
N TYR A 555 -30.34 -5.17 -4.92
CA TYR A 555 -28.90 -5.07 -5.14
C TYR A 555 -28.31 -6.42 -5.55
N LEU A 556 -27.37 -6.36 -6.49
CA LEU A 556 -26.53 -7.51 -6.80
C LEU A 556 -25.43 -7.61 -5.74
N PHE A 557 -25.22 -8.80 -5.21
CA PHE A 557 -24.12 -9.10 -4.29
C PHE A 557 -23.08 -9.92 -5.05
N TRP A 558 -21.97 -9.27 -5.38
CA TRP A 558 -20.88 -9.80 -6.19
C TRP A 558 -19.79 -10.41 -5.31
N ASP A 559 -19.46 -11.65 -5.62
CA ASP A 559 -18.31 -12.39 -5.05
C ASP A 559 -18.21 -12.29 -3.53
N ASP A 560 -19.36 -12.44 -2.85
CA ASP A 560 -19.48 -12.39 -1.40
C ASP A 560 -18.86 -11.14 -0.71
N SER A 561 -18.76 -10.04 -1.45
CA SER A 561 -18.07 -8.84 -0.98
C SER A 561 -18.80 -7.52 -1.24
N GLN A 562 -19.23 -7.25 -2.46
CA GLN A 562 -19.67 -5.93 -2.88
C GLN A 562 -21.13 -5.90 -3.33
N PHE A 563 -21.85 -4.84 -2.92
CA PHE A 563 -23.17 -4.54 -3.44
C PHE A 563 -23.09 -3.63 -4.66
N LEU A 564 -23.76 -4.04 -5.73
CA LEU A 564 -23.79 -3.30 -6.99
C LEU A 564 -25.25 -2.98 -7.36
N ARG A 565 -25.43 -1.83 -7.99
CA ARG A 565 -26.72 -1.40 -8.50
C ARG A 565 -26.78 -1.63 -10.00
N PRO A 566 -27.83 -2.28 -10.52
CA PRO A 566 -28.07 -2.33 -11.96
C PRO A 566 -28.16 -0.92 -12.57
N MET A 567 -27.40 -0.68 -13.63
CA MET A 567 -27.38 0.55 -14.41
C MET A 567 -28.11 0.38 -15.75
N SER A 568 -28.04 -0.84 -16.30
CA SER A 568 -28.75 -1.28 -17.52
C SER A 568 -29.00 -2.79 -17.44
N ALA A 569 -29.51 -3.41 -18.51
CA ALA A 569 -29.71 -4.86 -18.61
C ALA A 569 -28.40 -5.67 -18.52
N ASP A 570 -27.29 -5.05 -18.84
CA ASP A 570 -25.96 -5.67 -19.01
C ASP A 570 -24.84 -4.97 -18.21
N ARG A 571 -25.17 -3.92 -17.45
CA ARG A 571 -24.20 -3.17 -16.66
C ARG A 571 -24.69 -2.94 -15.23
N ALA A 572 -23.82 -3.20 -14.26
CA ALA A 572 -24.06 -2.89 -12.86
C ALA A 572 -22.82 -2.25 -12.24
N GLY A 573 -22.99 -1.24 -11.44
CA GLY A 573 -21.91 -0.46 -10.85
C GLY A 573 -22.07 -0.29 -9.35
N MET A 574 -21.07 0.34 -8.77
CA MET A 574 -20.96 0.55 -7.34
C MET A 574 -22.18 1.28 -6.75
N ALA A 575 -22.60 0.85 -5.57
CA ALA A 575 -23.72 1.42 -4.85
C ALA A 575 -23.29 2.37 -3.70
N VAL A 576 -21.99 2.47 -3.41
CA VAL A 576 -21.44 3.24 -2.30
C VAL A 576 -20.28 4.14 -2.74
N GLN A 577 -20.04 5.20 -1.99
CA GLN A 577 -18.87 6.08 -2.13
C GLN A 577 -18.23 6.24 -0.75
N VAL A 578 -17.14 5.55 -0.49
CA VAL A 578 -16.45 5.60 0.80
C VAL A 578 -15.03 6.13 0.57
N PRO A 579 -14.58 7.17 1.31
CA PRO A 579 -13.22 7.65 1.19
C PRO A 579 -12.20 6.64 1.74
N HIS A 580 -10.92 6.90 1.50
CA HIS A 580 -9.80 6.08 1.96
C HIS A 580 -9.79 4.67 1.33
N ASN A 581 -9.37 3.65 2.08
CA ASN A 581 -9.24 2.28 1.56
C ASN A 581 -10.58 1.54 1.42
N ALA A 582 -11.61 1.93 2.15
CA ALA A 582 -12.89 1.23 2.13
C ALA A 582 -13.67 1.40 0.80
N GLY A 583 -13.32 2.39 0.00
CA GLY A 583 -13.89 2.60 -1.34
C GLY A 583 -12.94 2.28 -2.50
N ARG A 584 -11.81 1.58 -2.27
CA ARG A 584 -10.73 1.51 -3.28
C ARG A 584 -11.07 0.65 -4.50
N ASP A 585 -11.39 -0.58 -4.37
CA ASP A 585 -11.54 -1.54 -5.46
C ASP A 585 -13.02 -1.85 -5.71
N LEU A 586 -13.84 -0.80 -5.89
CA LEU A 586 -15.25 -0.95 -6.23
C LEU A 586 -15.37 -1.31 -7.71
N VAL A 587 -15.95 -2.47 -7.99
CA VAL A 587 -16.05 -2.99 -9.35
C VAL A 587 -17.25 -2.46 -10.10
N GLU A 588 -17.15 -2.46 -11.42
CA GLU A 588 -18.26 -2.37 -12.36
C GLU A 588 -18.33 -3.67 -13.15
N LEU A 589 -19.51 -4.27 -13.23
CA LEU A 589 -19.77 -5.47 -14.02
C LEU A 589 -20.33 -5.08 -15.38
N VAL A 590 -19.78 -5.68 -16.43
CA VAL A 590 -20.27 -5.52 -17.80
C VAL A 590 -20.49 -6.90 -18.40
N VAL A 591 -21.72 -7.21 -18.78
CA VAL A 591 -22.09 -8.50 -19.38
C VAL A 591 -22.26 -8.33 -20.89
N HIS A 592 -21.74 -9.26 -21.65
CA HIS A 592 -22.01 -9.38 -23.08
C HIS A 592 -22.30 -10.84 -23.45
N THR A 593 -22.99 -11.03 -24.55
CA THR A 593 -23.30 -12.36 -25.09
C THR A 593 -22.45 -12.60 -26.33
N GLN A 594 -21.71 -13.70 -26.34
CA GLN A 594 -20.95 -14.16 -27.49
C GLN A 594 -21.21 -15.66 -27.68
N ASP A 595 -21.55 -16.09 -28.92
CA ASP A 595 -21.82 -17.49 -29.26
C ASP A 595 -22.88 -18.16 -28.37
N LYS A 596 -23.90 -17.38 -27.95
CA LYS A 596 -24.97 -17.75 -27.01
C LYS A 596 -24.56 -17.95 -25.57
N GLU A 597 -23.31 -17.70 -25.22
CA GLU A 597 -22.81 -17.70 -23.86
C GLU A 597 -22.72 -16.28 -23.30
N GLU A 598 -22.97 -16.12 -22.00
CA GLU A 598 -22.76 -14.85 -21.30
C GLU A 598 -21.35 -14.77 -20.73
N TRP A 599 -20.74 -13.63 -20.94
CA TRP A 599 -19.42 -13.25 -20.44
C TRP A 599 -19.52 -11.99 -19.59
N MET A 600 -18.80 -11.93 -18.50
CA MET A 600 -18.82 -10.80 -17.57
C MET A 600 -17.42 -10.25 -17.35
N HIS A 601 -17.25 -8.95 -17.52
CA HIS A 601 -16.03 -8.22 -17.22
C HIS A 601 -16.12 -7.59 -15.83
N ALA A 602 -15.04 -7.72 -15.04
CA ALA A 602 -14.89 -7.09 -13.73
C ALA A 602 -13.41 -6.80 -13.47
N ALA A 603 -13.00 -5.54 -13.33
CA ALA A 603 -11.63 -5.11 -12.97
C ALA A 603 -10.52 -5.76 -13.82
N GLY A 604 -10.76 -5.96 -15.13
CA GLY A 604 -9.84 -6.59 -16.08
C GLY A 604 -10.00 -8.10 -16.21
N TRP A 605 -10.61 -8.76 -15.27
CA TRP A 605 -10.95 -10.17 -15.38
C TRP A 605 -12.18 -10.36 -16.26
N VAL A 606 -12.20 -11.47 -16.99
CA VAL A 606 -13.32 -11.92 -17.82
C VAL A 606 -13.76 -13.30 -17.35
N TYR A 607 -15.02 -13.39 -17.02
CA TYR A 607 -15.64 -14.60 -16.52
C TYR A 607 -16.63 -15.14 -17.54
N ARG A 608 -16.68 -16.45 -17.69
CA ARG A 608 -17.72 -17.14 -18.45
C ARG A 608 -18.77 -17.68 -17.49
N ARG A 609 -20.05 -17.48 -17.83
CA ARG A 609 -21.15 -18.06 -17.07
C ARG A 609 -21.10 -19.60 -17.15
N HIS A 610 -21.29 -20.23 -16.01
CA HIS A 610 -21.41 -21.67 -15.90
C HIS A 610 -22.67 -21.95 -15.06
N ASP A 611 -23.62 -22.65 -15.69
CA ASP A 611 -24.89 -23.00 -15.05
C ASP A 611 -24.84 -24.36 -14.37
#